data_598dedcad539dc724c0434d4ae903a1a
#
_entry.id   598dedcad539dc724c0434d4ae903a1a
#
_cell.length_a   1.000
_cell.length_b   1.000
_cell.length_c   1.000
_cell.angle_alpha   90.00
_cell.angle_beta   90.00
_cell.angle_gamma   90.00
#
_symmetry.space_group_name_H-M   'P 1'
#
loop_
_entity.id
_entity.type
_entity.pdbx_description
1 polymer ?
#
loop_
_entity_poly.entity_id
_entity_poly.type
_entity_poly.pdbx_seq_one_letter_code
_entity_poly.pdbx_strand_id
1 'polypeptide(L)'
;MDTHLCKSEPELGYKKITDNFTFNKNDMSGLINILLLSTAGLLGITAVAQDNYNYLYGAMTSFGVLAGRIYMNPIEALYMMSVLITLGTRTPEFLDKDEYFPMNRVFEDPDNFKALKDEVENVLEKTGGGDSLTMTSETYSGQNKYIGSDIRKNNDGITKAWRVINIKAEDEYSPVAHKYFPNLVRILRSVPQIRTCAVSVLQDGVHIPIHVGYYKGIMRYMIPIVVPKDRENVFLCVNELKYCWTEGVGVLWDDTYPHKVYNNTNELRVVIYMDVVRPLRLGLNRFNLFIIWLACNSKIVKDEIKKTEIQIKNE
;
A
#
# COMPACT_ATOMS: atom_id res chain seq x y z
N MET A 1 -9.79 5.00 -20.21
CA MET A 1 -8.51 4.42 -19.72
C MET A 1 -8.03 3.43 -20.76
N ASP A 2 -6.90 3.70 -21.40
CA ASP A 2 -6.32 2.76 -22.36
C ASP A 2 -5.54 1.69 -21.58
N THR A 3 -6.22 0.62 -21.24
CA THR A 3 -5.62 -0.56 -20.64
C THR A 3 -5.37 -1.59 -21.73
N HIS A 4 -4.11 -1.92 -21.99
CA HIS A 4 -3.73 -3.00 -22.90
C HIS A 4 -3.38 -4.26 -22.10
N LEU A 5 -3.62 -5.44 -22.68
CA LEU A 5 -3.26 -6.71 -22.07
C LEU A 5 -1.74 -6.81 -21.87
N CYS A 6 -1.31 -7.12 -20.66
CA CYS A 6 0.08 -7.49 -20.40
C CYS A 6 0.34 -8.86 -21.02
N LYS A 7 1.28 -8.93 -21.98
CA LYS A 7 1.75 -10.23 -22.46
C LYS A 7 2.32 -11.00 -21.26
N SER A 8 1.79 -12.19 -21.04
CA SER A 8 2.22 -13.08 -19.96
C SER A 8 3.70 -13.42 -20.10
N GLU A 9 4.53 -13.01 -19.15
CA GLU A 9 5.77 -13.74 -18.92
C GLU A 9 5.45 -15.15 -18.43
N PRO A 10 6.26 -16.17 -18.81
CA PRO A 10 5.92 -17.56 -18.52
C PRO A 10 5.74 -17.80 -17.03
N GLU A 11 4.79 -18.62 -16.70
CA GLU A 11 4.19 -19.12 -15.44
C GLU A 11 5.03 -19.13 -14.14
N LEU A 12 6.34 -18.84 -14.16
CA LEU A 12 7.20 -18.86 -12.97
C LEU A 12 6.79 -17.89 -11.87
N GLY A 13 6.22 -16.72 -12.23
CA GLY A 13 5.74 -15.74 -11.25
C GLY A 13 4.41 -16.14 -10.59
N TYR A 14 3.49 -16.73 -11.38
CA TYR A 14 2.18 -17.16 -10.89
C TYR A 14 2.27 -18.33 -9.90
N LYS A 15 3.16 -19.28 -10.18
CA LYS A 15 3.40 -20.44 -9.30
C LYS A 15 3.91 -20.04 -7.93
N LYS A 16 4.75 -19.01 -7.87
CA LYS A 16 5.30 -18.48 -6.61
C LYS A 16 4.27 -17.74 -5.75
N ILE A 17 3.28 -17.07 -6.37
CA ILE A 17 2.19 -16.39 -5.64
C ILE A 17 1.13 -17.38 -5.18
N THR A 18 0.73 -18.31 -6.04
CA THR A 18 -0.21 -19.36 -5.64
C THR A 18 0.40 -20.27 -4.58
N ASP A 19 1.70 -20.54 -4.61
CA ASP A 19 2.40 -21.28 -3.56
C ASP A 19 2.51 -20.49 -2.24
N ASN A 20 2.56 -19.17 -2.30
CA ASN A 20 2.49 -18.31 -1.12
C ASN A 20 1.06 -18.10 -0.59
N PHE A 21 0.03 -18.27 -1.44
CA PHE A 21 -1.40 -18.20 -1.10
C PHE A 21 -2.03 -19.57 -0.83
N THR A 22 -1.38 -20.68 -1.17
CA THR A 22 -1.80 -21.96 -0.63
C THR A 22 -1.63 -21.87 0.89
N PHE A 23 -2.75 -21.88 1.59
CA PHE A 23 -2.81 -22.10 3.04
C PHE A 23 -1.76 -23.17 3.36
N ASN A 24 -0.62 -22.72 3.84
CA ASN A 24 0.34 -23.65 4.38
C ASN A 24 -0.39 -24.33 5.53
N LYS A 25 -0.64 -25.63 5.41
CA LYS A 25 -1.34 -26.42 6.45
C LYS A 25 -0.66 -26.29 7.82
N ASN A 26 0.54 -25.73 7.86
CA ASN A 26 1.33 -25.46 9.06
C ASN A 26 1.20 -24.00 9.53
N ASP A 27 0.46 -23.12 8.82
CA ASP A 27 0.25 -21.75 9.29
C ASP A 27 -0.94 -21.67 10.25
N MET A 28 -0.66 -22.03 11.48
CA MET A 28 -1.62 -21.95 12.60
C MET A 28 -2.11 -20.53 12.87
N SER A 29 -1.36 -19.50 12.43
CA SER A 29 -1.65 -18.10 12.72
C SER A 29 -2.95 -17.63 12.07
N GLY A 30 -3.12 -17.92 10.78
CA GLY A 30 -4.33 -17.58 10.03
C GLY A 30 -5.58 -18.28 10.57
N LEU A 31 -5.44 -19.58 10.90
CA LEU A 31 -6.53 -20.37 11.49
C LEU A 31 -6.96 -19.80 12.85
N ILE A 32 -6.01 -19.41 13.70
CA ILE A 32 -6.28 -18.79 14.99
C ILE A 32 -7.07 -17.50 14.82
N ASN A 33 -6.73 -16.64 13.85
CA ASN A 33 -7.45 -15.39 13.61
C ASN A 33 -8.90 -15.64 13.16
N ILE A 34 -9.14 -16.62 12.28
CA ILE A 34 -10.49 -17.02 11.89
C ILE A 34 -11.27 -17.53 13.09
N LEU A 35 -10.68 -18.39 13.90
CA LEU A 35 -11.32 -18.94 15.09
C LEU A 35 -11.67 -17.84 16.09
N LEU A 36 -10.76 -16.89 16.35
CA LEU A 36 -11.02 -15.76 17.25
C LEU A 36 -12.18 -14.91 16.77
N LEU A 37 -12.23 -14.58 15.47
CA LEU A 37 -13.30 -13.77 14.91
C LEU A 37 -14.64 -14.52 14.93
N SER A 38 -14.65 -15.78 14.54
CA SER A 38 -15.86 -16.63 14.56
C SER A 38 -16.38 -16.83 15.97
N THR A 39 -15.48 -17.06 16.94
CA THR A 39 -15.82 -17.22 18.35
C THR A 39 -16.39 -15.92 18.91
N ALA A 40 -15.77 -14.77 18.63
CA ALA A 40 -16.28 -13.47 19.07
C ALA A 40 -17.69 -13.19 18.51
N GLY A 41 -17.91 -13.48 17.22
CA GLY A 41 -19.21 -13.32 16.57
C GLY A 41 -20.28 -14.24 17.18
N LEU A 42 -19.97 -15.53 17.33
CA LEU A 42 -20.90 -16.52 17.91
C LEU A 42 -21.26 -16.17 19.35
N LEU A 43 -20.27 -15.86 20.19
CA LEU A 43 -20.49 -15.49 21.59
C LEU A 43 -21.29 -14.17 21.69
N GLY A 44 -21.05 -13.20 20.82
CA GLY A 44 -21.81 -11.97 20.77
C GLY A 44 -23.30 -12.21 20.44
N ILE A 45 -23.58 -13.04 19.42
CA ILE A 45 -24.95 -13.44 19.06
C ILE A 45 -25.61 -14.18 20.22
N THR A 46 -24.90 -15.13 20.85
CA THR A 46 -25.42 -15.90 22.00
C THR A 46 -25.69 -14.99 23.19
N ALA A 47 -24.84 -14.02 23.47
CA ALA A 47 -25.03 -13.04 24.53
C ALA A 47 -26.36 -12.28 24.36
N VAL A 48 -26.63 -11.81 23.14
CA VAL A 48 -27.88 -11.11 22.82
C VAL A 48 -29.11 -12.04 22.91
N ALA A 49 -28.97 -13.26 22.38
CA ALA A 49 -30.07 -14.23 22.33
C ALA A 49 -30.46 -14.77 23.72
N GLN A 50 -29.52 -14.84 24.66
CA GLN A 50 -29.72 -15.41 25.97
C GLN A 50 -29.68 -14.39 27.12
N ASP A 51 -29.51 -13.11 26.80
CA ASP A 51 -29.34 -12.02 27.79
C ASP A 51 -28.29 -12.36 28.85
N ASN A 52 -27.17 -12.93 28.43
CA ASN A 52 -26.14 -13.46 29.34
C ASN A 52 -24.77 -12.78 29.06
N TYR A 53 -24.38 -11.94 30.01
CA TYR A 53 -23.16 -11.15 29.97
C TYR A 53 -21.86 -11.97 29.90
N ASN A 54 -21.85 -13.23 30.38
CA ASN A 54 -20.66 -14.07 30.30
C ASN A 54 -20.22 -14.34 28.83
N TYR A 55 -21.19 -14.49 27.92
CA TYR A 55 -20.89 -14.63 26.49
C TYR A 55 -20.36 -13.33 25.89
N LEU A 56 -20.84 -12.18 26.40
CA LEU A 56 -20.32 -10.88 25.96
C LEU A 56 -18.86 -10.71 26.38
N TYR A 57 -18.49 -11.08 27.62
CA TYR A 57 -17.08 -11.06 28.05
C TYR A 57 -16.21 -11.98 27.21
N GLY A 58 -16.66 -13.17 26.84
CA GLY A 58 -15.96 -14.06 25.92
C GLY A 58 -15.77 -13.46 24.55
N ALA A 59 -16.80 -12.81 24.00
CA ALA A 59 -16.71 -12.11 22.70
C ALA A 59 -15.69 -10.96 22.76
N MET A 60 -15.74 -10.13 23.81
CA MET A 60 -14.80 -9.02 24.01
C MET A 60 -13.36 -9.50 24.16
N THR A 61 -13.15 -10.59 24.90
CA THR A 61 -11.81 -11.19 25.07
C THR A 61 -11.27 -11.68 23.74
N SER A 62 -12.06 -12.44 22.98
CA SER A 62 -11.64 -12.94 21.64
C SER A 62 -11.31 -11.81 20.68
N PHE A 63 -12.13 -10.74 20.70
CA PHE A 63 -11.88 -9.56 19.89
C PHE A 63 -10.62 -8.79 20.36
N GLY A 64 -10.39 -8.68 21.67
CA GLY A 64 -9.20 -8.07 22.24
C GLY A 64 -7.91 -8.80 21.85
N VAL A 65 -7.93 -10.13 21.86
CA VAL A 65 -6.80 -10.94 21.40
C VAL A 65 -6.54 -10.72 19.92
N LEU A 66 -7.58 -10.70 19.08
CA LEU A 66 -7.45 -10.41 17.65
C LEU A 66 -6.87 -9.00 17.41
N ALA A 67 -7.37 -7.99 18.11
CA ALA A 67 -6.87 -6.63 18.05
C ALA A 67 -5.38 -6.53 18.45
N GLY A 68 -5.00 -7.24 19.53
CA GLY A 68 -3.60 -7.35 19.95
C GLY A 68 -2.71 -7.99 18.89
N ARG A 69 -3.19 -9.03 18.22
CA ARG A 69 -2.46 -9.67 17.10
C ARG A 69 -2.28 -8.73 15.92
N ILE A 70 -3.32 -7.98 15.53
CA ILE A 70 -3.22 -6.97 14.46
C ILE A 70 -2.20 -5.90 14.84
N TYR A 71 -2.22 -5.45 16.11
CA TYR A 71 -1.27 -4.45 16.60
C TYR A 71 0.19 -4.92 16.55
N MET A 72 0.44 -6.18 16.88
CA MET A 72 1.79 -6.78 16.92
C MET A 72 2.28 -7.20 15.53
N ASN A 73 1.42 -7.77 14.69
CA ASN A 73 1.72 -8.17 13.32
C ASN A 73 0.49 -7.94 12.43
N PRO A 74 0.32 -6.73 11.87
CA PRO A 74 -0.88 -6.37 11.13
C PRO A 74 -1.03 -7.14 9.82
N ILE A 75 0.07 -7.54 9.16
CA ILE A 75 0.05 -8.06 7.79
C ILE A 75 -0.80 -9.32 7.69
N GLU A 76 -0.53 -10.34 8.51
CA GLU A 76 -1.27 -11.61 8.46
C GLU A 76 -2.76 -11.43 8.80
N ALA A 77 -3.05 -10.59 9.80
CA ALA A 77 -4.42 -10.33 10.20
C ALA A 77 -5.20 -9.55 9.13
N LEU A 78 -4.56 -8.61 8.44
CA LEU A 78 -5.16 -7.85 7.34
C LEU A 78 -5.50 -8.73 6.15
N TYR A 79 -4.64 -9.70 5.78
CA TYR A 79 -4.96 -10.68 4.75
C TYR A 79 -6.22 -11.49 5.07
N MET A 80 -6.34 -11.94 6.32
CA MET A 80 -7.51 -12.69 6.76
C MET A 80 -8.80 -11.85 6.70
N MET A 81 -8.71 -10.60 7.15
CA MET A 81 -9.84 -9.67 7.06
C MET A 81 -10.22 -9.36 5.61
N SER A 82 -9.24 -9.33 4.69
CA SER A 82 -9.48 -9.16 3.24
C SER A 82 -10.36 -10.26 2.67
N VAL A 83 -10.16 -11.50 3.07
CA VAL A 83 -11.00 -12.63 2.61
C VAL A 83 -12.48 -12.38 2.96
N LEU A 84 -12.76 -11.94 4.19
CA LEU A 84 -14.13 -11.65 4.63
C LEU A 84 -14.77 -10.49 3.84
N ILE A 85 -14.00 -9.42 3.60
CA ILE A 85 -14.48 -8.26 2.83
C ILE A 85 -14.72 -8.66 1.37
N THR A 86 -13.87 -9.52 0.78
CA THR A 86 -13.99 -9.99 -0.59
C THR A 86 -15.28 -10.77 -0.83
N LEU A 87 -15.80 -11.50 0.17
CA LEU A 87 -17.07 -12.19 0.04
C LEU A 87 -18.26 -11.24 -0.23
N GLY A 88 -18.14 -9.98 0.22
CA GLY A 88 -19.19 -8.96 0.04
C GLY A 88 -18.86 -7.86 -0.98
N THR A 89 -17.66 -7.83 -1.54
CA THR A 89 -17.18 -6.69 -2.32
C THR A 89 -16.37 -7.15 -3.52
N ARG A 90 -17.00 -7.21 -4.69
CA ARG A 90 -16.30 -7.37 -5.97
C ARG A 90 -16.11 -5.99 -6.59
N THR A 91 -14.87 -5.63 -6.88
CA THR A 91 -14.52 -4.41 -7.60
C THR A 91 -13.62 -4.77 -8.77
N PRO A 92 -13.65 -4.01 -9.87
CA PRO A 92 -12.70 -4.18 -10.95
C PRO A 92 -11.29 -3.86 -10.48
N GLU A 93 -10.28 -4.26 -11.25
CA GLU A 93 -8.87 -3.98 -11.01
C GLU A 93 -8.60 -2.47 -10.92
N PHE A 94 -9.15 -1.72 -11.87
CA PHE A 94 -9.12 -0.26 -11.89
C PHE A 94 -10.51 0.30 -11.58
N LEU A 95 -10.55 1.29 -10.70
CA LEU A 95 -11.78 1.92 -10.24
C LEU A 95 -11.91 3.32 -10.83
N ASP A 96 -13.17 3.77 -10.98
CA ASP A 96 -13.43 5.17 -11.30
C ASP A 96 -13.04 6.06 -10.10
N LYS A 97 -11.96 6.81 -10.27
CA LYS A 97 -11.46 7.69 -9.19
C LYS A 97 -12.42 8.81 -8.84
N ASP A 98 -13.22 9.28 -9.80
CA ASP A 98 -14.19 10.38 -9.56
C ASP A 98 -15.42 9.88 -8.80
N GLU A 99 -15.78 8.60 -8.95
CA GLU A 99 -16.85 7.95 -8.17
C GLU A 99 -16.39 7.56 -6.76
N TYR A 100 -15.26 6.87 -6.66
CA TYR A 100 -14.82 6.25 -5.39
C TYR A 100 -13.94 7.14 -4.53
N PHE A 101 -13.27 8.12 -5.14
CA PHE A 101 -12.38 9.05 -4.47
C PHE A 101 -12.46 10.46 -5.09
N PRO A 102 -13.58 11.19 -5.01
CA PRO A 102 -13.75 12.51 -5.65
C PRO A 102 -12.71 13.55 -5.23
N MET A 103 -12.09 13.39 -4.06
CA MET A 103 -10.99 14.24 -3.58
C MET A 103 -9.69 14.08 -4.37
N ASN A 104 -9.61 13.12 -5.31
CA ASN A 104 -8.47 12.97 -6.21
C ASN A 104 -8.12 14.28 -6.94
N ARG A 105 -9.14 15.10 -7.26
CA ARG A 105 -8.99 16.38 -7.97
C ARG A 105 -8.08 17.37 -7.27
N VAL A 106 -7.95 17.29 -5.95
CA VAL A 106 -7.03 18.15 -5.20
C VAL A 106 -5.57 17.88 -5.56
N PHE A 107 -5.24 16.64 -5.90
CA PHE A 107 -3.88 16.23 -6.32
C PHE A 107 -3.62 16.53 -7.79
N GLU A 108 -4.68 16.55 -8.62
CA GLU A 108 -4.62 16.81 -10.05
C GLU A 108 -4.82 18.27 -10.40
N ASP A 109 -5.13 19.11 -9.41
CA ASP A 109 -5.17 20.57 -9.56
C ASP A 109 -3.78 21.07 -10.02
N PRO A 110 -3.69 21.91 -11.09
CA PRO A 110 -2.42 22.28 -11.66
C PRO A 110 -1.44 22.94 -10.68
N ASP A 111 -1.92 23.79 -9.79
CA ASP A 111 -1.07 24.51 -8.83
C ASP A 111 -0.58 23.56 -7.72
N ASN A 112 -1.47 22.71 -7.21
CA ASN A 112 -1.11 21.70 -6.24
C ASN A 112 -0.15 20.67 -6.87
N PHE A 113 -0.43 20.19 -8.07
CA PHE A 113 0.43 19.24 -8.76
C PHE A 113 1.83 19.81 -8.98
N LYS A 114 1.92 21.07 -9.44
CA LYS A 114 3.21 21.75 -9.60
C LYS A 114 3.98 21.80 -8.28
N ALA A 115 3.32 22.18 -7.18
CA ALA A 115 3.95 22.23 -5.87
C ALA A 115 4.46 20.85 -5.40
N LEU A 116 3.68 19.78 -5.64
CA LEU A 116 4.09 18.41 -5.34
C LEU A 116 5.29 17.97 -6.18
N LYS A 117 5.30 18.35 -7.46
CA LYS A 117 6.40 18.05 -8.36
C LYS A 117 7.69 18.75 -7.93
N ASP A 118 7.60 20.04 -7.63
CA ASP A 118 8.74 20.84 -7.15
C ASP A 118 9.35 20.23 -5.85
N GLU A 119 8.52 19.75 -4.91
CA GLU A 119 8.99 19.08 -3.69
C GLU A 119 9.71 17.77 -3.99
N VAL A 120 9.16 16.94 -4.87
CA VAL A 120 9.76 15.66 -5.25
C VAL A 120 11.09 15.88 -5.99
N GLU A 121 11.12 16.80 -6.96
CA GLU A 121 12.32 17.11 -7.74
C GLU A 121 13.45 17.66 -6.85
N ASN A 122 13.14 18.53 -5.89
CA ASN A 122 14.10 19.02 -4.91
C ASN A 122 14.71 17.88 -4.04
N VAL A 123 13.91 16.88 -3.67
CA VAL A 123 14.42 15.71 -2.94
C VAL A 123 15.28 14.83 -3.85
N LEU A 124 14.88 14.61 -5.09
CA LEU A 124 15.66 13.83 -6.05
C LEU A 124 17.03 14.49 -6.33
N GLU A 125 17.07 15.81 -6.50
CA GLU A 125 18.32 16.56 -6.68
C GLU A 125 19.26 16.35 -5.48
N LYS A 126 18.78 16.52 -4.25
CA LYS A 126 19.54 16.35 -3.02
C LYS A 126 20.00 14.92 -2.74
N THR A 127 19.35 13.94 -3.34
CA THR A 127 19.62 12.51 -3.11
C THR A 127 20.33 11.84 -4.27
N GLY A 128 20.76 12.61 -5.29
CA GLY A 128 21.43 12.07 -6.46
C GLY A 128 20.51 11.16 -7.29
N GLY A 129 19.30 11.65 -7.63
CA GLY A 129 18.30 10.85 -8.35
C GLY A 129 17.67 9.75 -7.50
N GLY A 130 17.72 9.89 -6.17
CA GLY A 130 17.17 8.92 -5.24
C GLY A 130 18.18 7.84 -4.77
N ASP A 131 19.42 7.87 -5.21
CA ASP A 131 20.43 6.84 -4.86
C ASP A 131 20.69 6.71 -3.36
N SER A 132 20.59 7.80 -2.61
CA SER A 132 20.75 7.81 -1.14
C SER A 132 19.46 7.59 -0.36
N LEU A 133 18.33 7.33 -1.03
CA LEU A 133 17.09 6.96 -0.35
C LEU A 133 17.14 5.52 0.14
N THR A 134 16.42 5.24 1.22
CA THR A 134 16.31 3.90 1.77
C THR A 134 15.65 2.94 0.78
N MET A 135 16.25 1.78 0.54
CA MET A 135 15.68 0.74 -0.31
C MET A 135 14.49 0.08 0.39
N THR A 136 13.46 -0.30 -0.36
CA THR A 136 12.31 -1.04 0.20
C THR A 136 12.71 -2.36 0.86
N SER A 137 13.78 -2.98 0.38
CA SER A 137 14.36 -4.17 1.01
C SER A 137 14.88 -3.94 2.44
N GLU A 138 15.16 -2.69 2.80
CA GLU A 138 15.72 -2.32 4.11
C GLU A 138 14.64 -1.80 5.06
N THR A 139 13.53 -1.21 4.53
CA THR A 139 12.46 -0.60 5.33
C THR A 139 11.53 -1.59 5.98
N TYR A 140 11.25 -2.71 5.32
CA TYR A 140 10.28 -3.68 5.81
C TYR A 140 10.94 -5.05 5.98
N SER A 141 11.55 -5.29 7.11
CA SER A 141 12.13 -6.61 7.43
C SER A 141 11.13 -7.79 7.31
N GLY A 142 9.83 -7.50 7.27
CA GLY A 142 8.77 -8.47 7.01
C GLY A 142 8.25 -8.48 5.57
N GLN A 143 8.32 -7.39 4.82
CA GLN A 143 7.81 -7.32 3.44
C GLN A 143 8.70 -8.01 2.42
N ASN A 144 10.01 -8.08 2.64
CA ASN A 144 10.92 -8.84 1.78
C ASN A 144 10.54 -10.32 1.65
N LYS A 145 9.81 -10.85 2.61
CA LYS A 145 9.25 -12.21 2.52
C LYS A 145 8.12 -12.29 1.50
N TYR A 146 7.42 -11.17 1.25
CA TYR A 146 6.20 -11.11 0.43
C TYR A 146 6.38 -10.33 -0.88
N ILE A 147 7.25 -9.33 -0.90
CA ILE A 147 7.55 -8.51 -2.07
C ILE A 147 9.05 -8.64 -2.30
N GLY A 148 9.47 -9.49 -3.23
CA GLY A 148 10.87 -9.53 -3.65
C GLY A 148 11.29 -8.14 -4.14
N SER A 149 12.52 -7.72 -3.87
CA SER A 149 13.08 -6.51 -4.46
C SER A 149 13.97 -6.89 -5.63
N ASP A 150 13.70 -6.33 -6.80
CA ASP A 150 14.65 -6.38 -7.90
C ASP A 150 15.73 -5.33 -7.64
N ILE A 151 16.90 -5.79 -7.23
CA ILE A 151 18.08 -4.94 -7.00
C ILE A 151 19.05 -5.20 -8.14
N ARG A 152 19.37 -4.14 -8.89
CA ARG A 152 20.35 -4.21 -9.97
C ARG A 152 21.63 -3.48 -9.57
N LYS A 153 22.77 -4.06 -9.86
CA LYS A 153 24.07 -3.40 -9.76
C LYS A 153 24.54 -3.03 -11.16
N ASN A 154 24.77 -1.76 -11.37
CA ASN A 154 25.38 -1.28 -12.62
C ASN A 154 26.88 -1.59 -12.63
N ASN A 155 27.50 -1.47 -13.82
CA ASN A 155 28.94 -1.72 -14.01
C ASN A 155 29.83 -0.75 -13.21
N ASP A 156 29.31 0.39 -12.79
CA ASP A 156 29.94 1.41 -11.92
C ASP A 156 29.78 1.11 -10.42
N GLY A 157 29.16 -0.02 -10.07
CA GLY A 157 28.92 -0.42 -8.68
C GLY A 157 27.73 0.28 -8.00
N ILE A 158 27.00 1.16 -8.69
CA ILE A 158 25.81 1.81 -8.15
C ILE A 158 24.65 0.82 -8.08
N THR A 159 24.01 0.74 -6.93
CA THR A 159 22.84 -0.11 -6.72
C THR A 159 21.58 0.61 -7.14
N LYS A 160 20.93 0.12 -8.19
CA LYS A 160 19.59 0.56 -8.60
C LYS A 160 18.52 -0.29 -7.92
N ALA A 161 17.50 0.35 -7.38
CA ALA A 161 16.48 -0.30 -6.56
C ALA A 161 15.13 0.41 -6.64
N TRP A 162 14.11 -0.23 -6.13
CA TRP A 162 12.87 0.41 -5.72
C TRP A 162 13.07 1.05 -4.33
N ARG A 163 12.78 2.34 -4.20
CA ARG A 163 12.99 3.11 -2.98
C ARG A 163 11.70 3.81 -2.57
N VAL A 164 11.50 3.97 -1.27
CA VAL A 164 10.28 4.57 -0.72
C VAL A 164 10.62 5.58 0.37
N ILE A 165 9.92 6.71 0.34
CA ILE A 165 9.93 7.72 1.41
C ILE A 165 8.54 7.68 2.04
N ASN A 166 8.44 7.16 3.26
CA ASN A 166 7.18 7.17 3.99
C ASN A 166 6.83 8.59 4.44
N ILE A 167 5.63 9.05 4.14
CA ILE A 167 5.15 10.40 4.46
C ILE A 167 4.21 10.37 5.66
N LYS A 168 3.20 9.48 5.61
CA LYS A 168 2.10 9.46 6.58
C LYS A 168 1.60 8.04 6.83
N ALA A 169 1.27 7.75 8.09
CA ALA A 169 0.38 6.65 8.46
C ALA A 169 -0.60 7.13 9.54
N GLU A 170 -1.91 7.07 9.27
CA GLU A 170 -3.00 7.71 10.04
C GLU A 170 -2.72 9.20 10.28
N ASP A 171 -2.62 9.60 11.54
CA ASP A 171 -2.36 10.99 11.94
C ASP A 171 -0.86 11.28 12.16
N GLU A 172 0.01 10.25 12.06
CA GLU A 172 1.45 10.42 12.20
C GLU A 172 2.11 10.71 10.85
N TYR A 173 2.97 11.72 10.85
CA TYR A 173 3.82 12.09 9.73
C TYR A 173 5.27 11.76 10.05
N SER A 174 6.01 11.32 9.03
CA SER A 174 7.45 11.06 9.20
C SER A 174 8.23 12.34 9.46
N PRO A 175 9.43 12.26 10.08
CA PRO A 175 10.27 13.45 10.33
C PRO A 175 10.59 14.24 9.06
N VAL A 176 10.69 13.55 7.91
CA VAL A 176 11.02 14.15 6.62
C VAL A 176 9.83 14.85 5.95
N ALA A 177 8.59 14.46 6.30
CA ALA A 177 7.39 14.97 5.65
C ALA A 177 7.26 16.50 5.77
N HIS A 178 7.36 17.04 6.98
CA HIS A 178 7.24 18.49 7.20
C HIS A 178 8.41 19.28 6.62
N LYS A 179 9.60 18.67 6.54
CA LYS A 179 10.80 19.35 6.08
C LYS A 179 10.90 19.43 4.56
N TYR A 180 10.52 18.36 3.87
CA TYR A 180 10.73 18.22 2.43
C TYR A 180 9.45 18.22 1.61
N PHE A 181 8.28 17.96 2.24
CA PHE A 181 6.98 17.82 1.57
C PHE A 181 5.87 18.63 2.25
N PRO A 182 6.08 19.94 2.56
CA PRO A 182 5.09 20.74 3.28
C PRO A 182 3.78 20.91 2.52
N ASN A 183 3.78 21.04 1.19
CA ASN A 183 2.57 21.12 0.38
C ASN A 183 1.82 19.78 0.35
N LEU A 184 2.54 18.66 0.21
CA LEU A 184 1.93 17.32 0.31
C LEU A 184 1.26 17.15 1.69
N VAL A 185 1.92 17.53 2.78
CA VAL A 185 1.34 17.49 4.13
C VAL A 185 0.08 18.36 4.23
N ARG A 186 0.12 19.57 3.67
CA ARG A 186 -1.05 20.47 3.63
C ARG A 186 -2.23 19.84 2.92
N ILE A 187 -2.00 19.23 1.75
CA ILE A 187 -3.03 18.56 0.97
C ILE A 187 -3.56 17.33 1.72
N LEU A 188 -2.69 16.47 2.26
CA LEU A 188 -3.09 15.26 2.99
C LEU A 188 -3.97 15.57 4.21
N ARG A 189 -3.74 16.70 4.89
CA ARG A 189 -4.60 17.15 6.01
C ARG A 189 -6.02 17.53 5.57
N SER A 190 -6.21 17.94 4.32
CA SER A 190 -7.54 18.26 3.78
C SER A 190 -8.30 17.03 3.27
N VAL A 191 -7.65 15.85 3.20
CA VAL A 191 -8.22 14.62 2.62
C VAL A 191 -8.21 13.48 3.64
N PRO A 192 -9.18 13.43 4.57
CA PRO A 192 -9.19 12.45 5.67
C PRO A 192 -9.38 10.99 5.23
N GLN A 193 -9.80 10.75 3.98
CA GLN A 193 -9.92 9.40 3.44
C GLN A 193 -8.56 8.71 3.22
N ILE A 194 -7.46 9.48 3.15
CA ILE A 194 -6.12 8.94 2.97
C ILE A 194 -5.54 8.53 4.32
N ARG A 195 -5.20 7.25 4.46
CA ARG A 195 -4.67 6.67 5.68
C ARG A 195 -3.17 6.52 5.67
N THR A 196 -2.60 6.16 4.52
CA THR A 196 -1.16 6.12 4.34
C THR A 196 -0.76 6.90 3.09
N CYS A 197 0.46 7.41 3.08
CA CYS A 197 1.04 8.08 1.93
C CYS A 197 2.55 7.86 1.90
N ALA A 198 3.08 7.58 0.71
CA ALA A 198 4.52 7.53 0.48
C ALA A 198 4.88 7.96 -0.94
N VAL A 199 6.14 8.40 -1.10
CA VAL A 199 6.75 8.64 -2.41
C VAL A 199 7.52 7.41 -2.83
N SER A 200 7.19 6.86 -3.99
CA SER A 200 7.79 5.65 -4.56
C SER A 200 8.66 6.01 -5.75
N VAL A 201 9.95 5.75 -5.62
CA VAL A 201 10.97 5.98 -6.65
C VAL A 201 11.39 4.62 -7.22
N LEU A 202 11.04 4.36 -8.46
CA LEU A 202 11.47 3.19 -9.20
C LEU A 202 12.57 3.60 -10.17
N GLN A 203 13.80 3.23 -9.86
CA GLN A 203 14.96 3.62 -10.64
C GLN A 203 14.99 2.92 -12.01
N ASP A 204 15.84 3.38 -12.88
CA ASP A 204 16.03 2.90 -14.25
C ASP A 204 16.30 1.39 -14.30
N GLY A 205 15.58 0.68 -15.16
CA GLY A 205 15.72 -0.75 -15.36
C GLY A 205 15.26 -1.63 -14.20
N VAL A 206 14.69 -1.08 -13.12
CA VAL A 206 14.23 -1.82 -11.93
C VAL A 206 12.77 -2.19 -12.07
N HIS A 207 12.41 -3.39 -11.59
CA HIS A 207 11.04 -3.90 -11.59
C HIS A 207 10.56 -4.15 -10.16
N ILE A 208 9.25 -4.05 -9.96
CA ILE A 208 8.60 -4.53 -8.75
C ILE A 208 7.96 -5.88 -9.10
N PRO A 209 8.43 -7.00 -8.50
CA PRO A 209 7.90 -8.32 -8.79
C PRO A 209 6.42 -8.44 -8.47
N ILE A 210 5.78 -9.47 -9.02
CA ILE A 210 4.38 -9.74 -8.76
C ILE A 210 4.10 -9.95 -7.27
N HIS A 211 3.13 -9.22 -6.75
CA HIS A 211 2.70 -9.27 -5.36
C HIS A 211 1.23 -8.86 -5.24
N VAL A 212 0.69 -8.88 -4.04
CA VAL A 212 -0.69 -8.46 -3.73
C VAL A 212 -0.69 -7.57 -2.50
N GLY A 213 -1.61 -6.62 -2.47
CA GLY A 213 -1.84 -5.78 -1.32
C GLY A 213 -2.44 -6.54 -0.13
N TYR A 214 -2.25 -6.01 1.05
CA TYR A 214 -2.57 -6.71 2.31
C TYR A 214 -4.04 -6.64 2.69
N TYR A 215 -4.78 -5.61 2.23
CA TYR A 215 -6.08 -5.34 2.80
C TYR A 215 -7.10 -4.79 1.80
N LYS A 216 -8.18 -5.53 1.59
CA LYS A 216 -9.29 -5.17 0.70
C LYS A 216 -10.11 -3.96 1.18
N GLY A 217 -9.98 -3.55 2.44
CA GLY A 217 -10.68 -2.40 3.01
C GLY A 217 -10.12 -1.03 2.59
N ILE A 218 -9.04 -1.02 1.81
CA ILE A 218 -8.46 0.17 1.18
C ILE A 218 -8.46 0.04 -0.34
N MET A 219 -8.23 1.16 -1.02
CA MET A 219 -7.96 1.26 -2.45
C MET A 219 -6.66 2.06 -2.61
N ARG A 220 -5.89 1.77 -3.64
CA ARG A 220 -4.64 2.48 -3.91
C ARG A 220 -4.85 3.58 -4.94
N TYR A 221 -4.64 4.81 -4.53
CA TYR A 221 -4.55 5.95 -5.43
C TYR A 221 -3.09 6.30 -5.66
N MET A 222 -2.72 6.50 -6.92
CA MET A 222 -1.37 6.91 -7.30
C MET A 222 -1.43 8.12 -8.21
N ILE A 223 -0.61 9.14 -7.92
CA ILE A 223 -0.38 10.25 -8.83
C ILE A 223 1.06 10.22 -9.33
N PRO A 224 1.29 10.05 -10.64
CA PRO A 224 2.61 10.05 -11.22
C PRO A 224 3.19 11.47 -11.25
N ILE A 225 4.38 11.63 -10.67
CA ILE A 225 5.08 12.93 -10.57
C ILE A 225 6.19 13.04 -11.61
N VAL A 226 6.94 11.96 -11.81
CA VAL A 226 7.97 11.87 -12.83
C VAL A 226 7.75 10.59 -13.62
N VAL A 227 7.59 10.71 -14.92
CA VAL A 227 7.35 9.59 -15.83
C VAL A 227 8.39 9.62 -16.95
N PRO A 228 9.09 8.52 -17.24
CA PRO A 228 9.98 8.40 -18.39
C PRO A 228 9.30 8.81 -19.70
N LYS A 229 10.08 9.38 -20.62
CA LYS A 229 9.57 9.76 -21.95
C LYS A 229 9.00 8.57 -22.71
N ASP A 230 9.67 7.43 -22.60
CA ASP A 230 9.21 6.15 -23.15
C ASP A 230 8.17 5.50 -22.21
N ARG A 231 6.95 6.03 -22.25
CA ARG A 231 5.85 5.64 -21.36
C ARG A 231 5.37 4.21 -21.58
N GLU A 232 5.54 3.66 -22.78
CA GLU A 232 5.10 2.31 -23.09
C GLU A 232 5.95 1.25 -22.39
N ASN A 233 7.18 1.58 -22.05
CA ASN A 233 8.15 0.72 -21.40
C ASN A 233 8.24 0.93 -19.88
N VAL A 234 7.38 1.80 -19.30
CA VAL A 234 7.20 1.96 -17.85
C VAL A 234 5.73 1.85 -17.50
N PHE A 235 5.32 0.74 -16.87
CA PHE A 235 3.90 0.42 -16.68
C PHE A 235 3.62 -0.41 -15.44
N LEU A 236 2.35 -0.31 -14.98
CA LEU A 236 1.75 -1.16 -13.96
C LEU A 236 0.92 -2.25 -14.65
N CYS A 237 1.10 -3.50 -14.26
CA CYS A 237 0.20 -4.59 -14.58
C CYS A 237 -0.62 -4.98 -13.35
N VAL A 238 -1.94 -4.98 -13.48
CA VAL A 238 -2.87 -5.50 -12.45
C VAL A 238 -3.64 -6.65 -13.08
N ASN A 239 -3.49 -7.85 -12.55
CA ASN A 239 -3.83 -9.08 -13.26
C ASN A 239 -3.15 -9.09 -14.64
N GLU A 240 -3.96 -9.05 -15.72
CA GLU A 240 -3.50 -9.01 -17.11
C GLU A 240 -3.63 -7.63 -17.74
N LEU A 241 -4.14 -6.63 -17.00
CA LEU A 241 -4.36 -5.28 -17.51
C LEU A 241 -3.12 -4.41 -17.35
N LYS A 242 -2.63 -3.87 -18.46
CA LYS A 242 -1.51 -2.94 -18.51
C LYS A 242 -2.02 -1.50 -18.36
N TYR A 243 -1.38 -0.73 -17.49
CA TYR A 243 -1.60 0.69 -17.31
C TYR A 243 -0.29 1.46 -17.49
N CYS A 244 -0.23 2.34 -18.49
CA CYS A 244 0.90 3.22 -18.72
C CYS A 244 0.67 4.57 -18.02
N TRP A 245 1.69 5.04 -17.33
CA TRP A 245 1.61 6.24 -16.50
C TRP A 245 1.46 7.51 -17.35
N THR A 246 0.68 8.46 -16.83
CA THR A 246 0.62 9.84 -17.37
C THR A 246 0.90 10.80 -16.22
N GLU A 247 1.90 11.65 -16.38
CA GLU A 247 2.27 12.65 -15.38
C GLU A 247 1.09 13.54 -15.03
N GLY A 248 0.81 13.74 -13.74
CA GLY A 248 -0.29 14.54 -13.24
C GLY A 248 -1.68 13.92 -13.36
N VAL A 249 -1.81 12.71 -13.92
CA VAL A 249 -3.10 12.02 -14.05
C VAL A 249 -3.11 10.84 -13.08
N GLY A 250 -3.88 10.97 -12.01
CA GLY A 250 -3.99 9.94 -10.98
C GLY A 250 -4.78 8.72 -11.43
N VAL A 251 -4.47 7.58 -10.84
CA VAL A 251 -5.14 6.30 -11.04
C VAL A 251 -5.56 5.70 -9.71
N LEU A 252 -6.79 5.21 -9.65
CA LEU A 252 -7.34 4.47 -8.50
C LEU A 252 -7.51 3.01 -8.88
N TRP A 253 -6.99 2.10 -8.06
CA TRP A 253 -7.04 0.68 -8.35
C TRP A 253 -7.04 -0.17 -7.08
N ASP A 254 -7.34 -1.44 -7.23
CA ASP A 254 -7.43 -2.40 -6.15
C ASP A 254 -6.14 -3.22 -6.10
N ASP A 255 -5.26 -2.90 -5.16
CA ASP A 255 -3.95 -3.54 -5.03
C ASP A 255 -4.02 -4.96 -4.47
N THR A 256 -5.19 -5.43 -4.05
CA THR A 256 -5.38 -6.83 -3.64
C THR A 256 -5.43 -7.80 -4.81
N TYR A 257 -5.47 -7.31 -6.05
CA TYR A 257 -5.19 -8.12 -7.23
C TYR A 257 -3.69 -8.35 -7.39
N PRO A 258 -3.27 -9.50 -7.97
CA PRO A 258 -1.87 -9.71 -8.33
C PRO A 258 -1.39 -8.60 -9.26
N HIS A 259 -0.31 -7.93 -8.88
CA HIS A 259 0.20 -6.81 -9.66
C HIS A 259 1.71 -6.74 -9.64
N LYS A 260 2.27 -6.11 -10.66
CA LYS A 260 3.70 -5.92 -10.87
C LYS A 260 3.97 -4.60 -11.58
N VAL A 261 5.17 -4.03 -11.43
CA VAL A 261 5.56 -2.79 -12.10
C VAL A 261 6.86 -3.00 -12.85
N TYR A 262 6.88 -2.54 -14.09
CA TYR A 262 8.06 -2.56 -14.92
C TYR A 262 8.56 -1.15 -15.19
N ASN A 263 9.88 -0.98 -15.13
CA ASN A 263 10.57 0.15 -15.70
C ASN A 263 11.69 -0.39 -16.60
N ASN A 264 11.40 -0.52 -17.89
CA ASN A 264 12.34 -0.99 -18.90
C ASN A 264 13.08 0.18 -19.60
N THR A 265 13.06 1.36 -18.95
CA THR A 265 13.71 2.57 -19.49
C THR A 265 15.01 2.85 -18.74
N ASN A 266 15.74 3.85 -19.23
CA ASN A 266 16.95 4.39 -18.59
C ASN A 266 16.67 5.67 -17.76
N GLU A 267 15.40 5.93 -17.47
CA GLU A 267 14.96 7.06 -16.67
C GLU A 267 14.20 6.54 -15.42
N LEU A 268 14.23 7.30 -14.33
CA LEU A 268 13.49 6.94 -13.11
C LEU A 268 12.00 7.27 -13.25
N ARG A 269 11.15 6.52 -12.54
CA ARG A 269 9.72 6.81 -12.38
C ARG A 269 9.42 7.13 -10.91
N VAL A 270 8.71 8.25 -10.67
CA VAL A 270 8.25 8.62 -9.32
C VAL A 270 6.75 8.77 -9.28
N VAL A 271 6.13 8.13 -8.31
CA VAL A 271 4.71 8.31 -7.99
C VAL A 271 4.54 8.60 -6.50
N ILE A 272 3.57 9.43 -6.15
CA ILE A 272 3.05 9.49 -4.79
C ILE A 272 1.91 8.48 -4.74
N TYR A 273 1.99 7.48 -3.85
CA TYR A 273 0.92 6.53 -3.64
C TYR A 273 0.27 6.71 -2.28
N MET A 274 -1.01 6.47 -2.24
CA MET A 274 -1.87 6.70 -1.08
C MET A 274 -2.86 5.55 -0.93
N ASP A 275 -3.04 5.10 0.29
CA ASP A 275 -4.11 4.17 0.62
C ASP A 275 -5.35 4.95 1.07
N VAL A 276 -6.40 4.83 0.29
CA VAL A 276 -7.69 5.50 0.46
C VAL A 276 -8.69 4.51 1.05
N VAL A 277 -9.44 4.93 2.06
CA VAL A 277 -10.49 4.10 2.67
C VAL A 277 -11.51 3.68 1.62
N ARG A 278 -11.74 2.36 1.49
CA ARG A 278 -12.80 1.82 0.65
C ARG A 278 -14.15 2.02 1.32
N PRO A 279 -15.15 2.61 0.63
CA PRO A 279 -16.51 2.66 1.15
C PRO A 279 -17.11 1.24 1.14
N LEU A 280 -17.51 0.76 2.32
CA LEU A 280 -18.16 -0.54 2.50
C LEU A 280 -19.64 -0.36 2.80
N ARG A 281 -20.46 -1.33 2.38
CA ARG A 281 -21.90 -1.36 2.65
C ARG A 281 -22.21 -1.94 4.03
N LEU A 282 -23.50 -1.90 4.44
CA LEU A 282 -24.04 -2.58 5.61
C LEU A 282 -23.40 -2.16 6.96
N GLY A 283 -22.99 -0.90 7.11
CA GLY A 283 -22.42 -0.41 8.38
C GLY A 283 -20.99 -0.88 8.65
N LEU A 284 -20.37 -1.63 7.74
CA LEU A 284 -19.00 -2.12 7.88
C LEU A 284 -17.94 -1.00 7.80
N ASN A 285 -18.31 0.22 7.42
CA ASN A 285 -17.38 1.34 7.34
C ASN A 285 -16.68 1.63 8.68
N ARG A 286 -17.41 1.64 9.80
CA ARG A 286 -16.81 1.91 11.12
C ARG A 286 -15.83 0.81 11.53
N PHE A 287 -16.19 -0.43 11.25
CA PHE A 287 -15.30 -1.57 11.48
C PHE A 287 -14.06 -1.49 10.60
N ASN A 288 -14.22 -1.19 9.31
CA ASN A 288 -13.11 -0.97 8.38
C ASN A 288 -12.14 0.11 8.89
N LEU A 289 -12.68 1.27 9.28
CA LEU A 289 -11.90 2.37 9.84
C LEU A 289 -11.13 1.95 11.09
N PHE A 290 -11.76 1.18 11.98
CA PHE A 290 -11.11 0.67 13.19
C PHE A 290 -9.95 -0.27 12.85
N ILE A 291 -10.13 -1.19 11.90
CA ILE A 291 -9.08 -2.12 11.47
C ILE A 291 -7.90 -1.37 10.83
N ILE A 292 -8.18 -0.39 9.95
CA ILE A 292 -7.14 0.45 9.35
C ILE A 292 -6.40 1.23 10.43
N TRP A 293 -7.13 1.88 11.35
CA TRP A 293 -6.54 2.61 12.45
C TRP A 293 -5.62 1.73 13.30
N LEU A 294 -6.07 0.53 13.65
CA LEU A 294 -5.28 -0.42 14.45
C LEU A 294 -4.00 -0.84 13.71
N ALA A 295 -4.09 -1.14 12.42
CA ALA A 295 -2.96 -1.54 11.60
C ALA A 295 -1.93 -0.40 11.45
N CYS A 296 -2.39 0.80 11.12
CA CYS A 296 -1.52 1.98 10.97
C CYS A 296 -0.86 2.39 12.29
N ASN A 297 -1.55 2.17 13.43
CA ASN A 297 -1.01 2.39 14.77
C ASN A 297 -0.19 1.22 15.32
N SER A 298 0.02 0.14 14.54
CA SER A 298 0.88 -0.96 14.96
C SER A 298 2.31 -0.52 15.20
N LYS A 299 3.01 -1.25 16.08
CA LYS A 299 4.42 -0.94 16.39
C LYS A 299 5.29 -0.92 15.12
N ILE A 300 5.09 -1.87 14.21
CA ILE A 300 5.85 -1.99 12.97
C ILE A 300 5.70 -0.73 12.12
N VAL A 301 4.46 -0.30 11.86
CA VAL A 301 4.18 0.87 11.02
C VAL A 301 4.70 2.15 11.66
N LYS A 302 4.49 2.32 12.98
CA LYS A 302 5.01 3.49 13.72
C LYS A 302 6.53 3.57 13.72
N ASP A 303 7.21 2.45 13.90
CA ASP A 303 8.67 2.41 13.88
C ASP A 303 9.19 2.77 12.48
N GLU A 304 8.55 2.30 11.41
CA GLU A 304 8.93 2.63 10.03
C GLU A 304 8.73 4.13 9.72
N ILE A 305 7.60 4.71 10.12
CA ILE A 305 7.36 6.15 9.92
C ILE A 305 8.41 6.99 10.66
N LYS A 306 8.73 6.65 11.92
CA LYS A 306 9.70 7.39 12.74
C LYS A 306 11.14 7.27 12.24
N LYS A 307 11.50 6.14 11.66
CA LYS A 307 12.84 5.87 11.13
C LYS A 307 13.06 6.38 9.71
N THR A 308 12.02 6.93 9.07
CA THR A 308 12.16 7.47 7.71
C THR A 308 13.10 8.67 7.72
N GLU A 309 14.23 8.54 7.04
CA GLU A 309 15.26 9.55 6.90
C GLU A 309 15.63 9.74 5.42
N ILE A 310 16.10 10.93 5.08
CA ILE A 310 16.68 11.24 3.78
C ILE A 310 18.14 11.61 4.00
N GLN A 311 19.04 10.78 3.49
CA GLN A 311 20.48 11.08 3.51
C GLN A 311 20.79 11.98 2.32
N ILE A 312 21.22 13.20 2.62
CA ILE A 312 21.66 14.16 1.61
C ILE A 312 23.08 13.79 1.21
N LYS A 313 23.36 13.65 -0.08
CA LYS A 313 24.73 13.59 -0.57
C LYS A 313 25.36 14.95 -0.29
N ASN A 314 26.34 15.00 0.61
CA ASN A 314 27.18 16.18 0.78
C ASN A 314 27.93 16.40 -0.53
N GLU A 315 27.90 17.63 -1.02
CA GLU A 315 28.72 18.11 -2.14
C GLU A 315 30.21 17.95 -1.87
#